data_94f6af1ee1ca8f10f35f53cd0b759944
#
_entry.id   94f6af1ee1ca8f10f35f53cd0b759944
#
_cell.length_a   1.000
_cell.length_b   1.000
_cell.length_c   1.000
_cell.angle_alpha   90.00
_cell.angle_beta   90.00
_cell.angle_gamma   90.00
#
_symmetry.space_group_name_H-M   'P 1'
#
loop_
_entity.id
_entity.type
_entity.pdbx_description
1 polymer ?
#
loop_
_entity_poly.entity_id
_entity_poly.type
_entity_poly.pdbx_seq_one_letter_code
_entity_poly.pdbx_strand_id
1 'polypeptide(L)'
;MSYKLSIVKNKMMKRIINILILLCCIASLSSCGNSTEERSRVLKIYNWADYIDEDVLAEFPDWYKQQTGEDIRLVYQVFDINEIMLTKIERGHEDFDVVCPSGYIIERMLKKDLLLPIDRNFGRTPDYIPNVSPYIRHELNKTSQPERQTEDYAVPYMWGTAGILFNKKFITPEEASTWNILWTPKNRSKILMKDSYRDAYGTAIIYAHARELADSTVTVEQLMNDNSPQAIALAEKYLKEMKPNIAGWEADFGKEMMTKNKAWINFTWSGDAVWAIEEADAVGVELDYTVPREGSNIWYDGWVIPRYARNVKAASYFIN
;
A
#
# COMPACT_ATOMS: atom_id res chain seq x y z
N MET A 1 79.62 8.18 -6.12
CA MET A 1 78.72 9.16 -5.43
C MET A 1 77.24 9.04 -5.86
N SER A 2 76.96 8.60 -7.11
CA SER A 2 75.60 8.50 -7.67
C SER A 2 74.71 7.43 -7.04
N TYR A 3 75.25 6.25 -6.65
CA TYR A 3 74.47 5.10 -6.12
C TYR A 3 73.84 5.35 -4.75
N LYS A 4 74.49 6.09 -3.84
CA LYS A 4 73.95 6.42 -2.53
C LYS A 4 72.77 7.42 -2.60
N LEU A 5 72.74 8.30 -3.60
CA LEU A 5 71.64 9.26 -3.77
C LEU A 5 70.35 8.57 -4.26
N SER A 6 70.46 7.50 -5.09
CA SER A 6 69.35 6.73 -5.57
C SER A 6 68.62 5.96 -4.47
N ILE A 7 69.38 5.38 -3.51
CA ILE A 7 68.84 4.62 -2.39
C ILE A 7 68.10 5.55 -1.41
N VAL A 8 68.60 6.75 -1.16
CA VAL A 8 67.96 7.74 -0.28
C VAL A 8 66.68 8.27 -0.91
N LYS A 9 66.65 8.56 -2.23
CA LYS A 9 65.40 8.93 -2.94
C LYS A 9 64.33 7.82 -2.89
N ASN A 10 64.72 6.56 -3.08
CA ASN A 10 63.77 5.42 -3.00
C ASN A 10 63.22 5.22 -1.57
N LYS A 11 64.01 5.39 -0.53
CA LYS A 11 63.54 5.34 0.87
C LYS A 11 62.58 6.49 1.20
N MET A 12 62.88 7.71 0.71
CA MET A 12 62.04 8.86 0.93
C MET A 12 60.70 8.76 0.18
N MET A 13 60.73 8.26 -1.05
CA MET A 13 59.51 8.01 -1.85
C MET A 13 58.62 6.94 -1.22
N LYS A 14 59.19 5.86 -0.71
CA LYS A 14 58.40 4.84 0.02
C LYS A 14 57.76 5.37 1.32
N ARG A 15 58.45 6.27 2.04
CA ARG A 15 57.86 6.91 3.23
C ARG A 15 56.73 7.86 2.88
N ILE A 16 56.82 8.62 1.78
CA ILE A 16 55.78 9.52 1.30
C ILE A 16 54.56 8.71 0.85
N ILE A 17 54.75 7.60 0.15
CA ILE A 17 53.67 6.69 -0.28
C ILE A 17 52.96 6.09 0.93
N ASN A 18 53.69 5.64 1.95
CA ASN A 18 53.08 5.08 3.15
C ASN A 18 52.31 6.13 3.96
N ILE A 19 52.76 7.37 4.00
CA ILE A 19 52.04 8.49 4.66
C ILE A 19 50.78 8.84 3.89
N LEU A 20 50.82 8.86 2.55
CA LEU A 20 49.63 9.06 1.69
C LEU A 20 48.62 7.95 1.85
N ILE A 21 49.04 6.69 1.91
CA ILE A 21 48.15 5.54 2.16
C ILE A 21 47.51 5.65 3.58
N LEU A 22 48.28 6.03 4.57
CA LEU A 22 47.77 6.22 5.95
C LEU A 22 46.75 7.38 6.02
N LEU A 23 47.00 8.48 5.31
CA LEU A 23 46.07 9.61 5.20
C LEU A 23 44.79 9.23 4.46
N CYS A 24 44.86 8.44 3.39
CA CYS A 24 43.69 7.90 2.69
C CYS A 24 42.88 6.96 3.58
N CYS A 25 43.51 6.10 4.38
CA CYS A 25 42.83 5.21 5.32
C CYS A 25 42.11 6.00 6.46
N ILE A 26 42.72 7.09 6.94
CA ILE A 26 42.10 7.95 7.96
C ILE A 26 40.92 8.74 7.37
N ALA A 27 40.99 9.20 6.12
CA ALA A 27 39.90 9.89 5.44
C ALA A 27 38.72 8.95 5.18
N SER A 28 38.95 7.64 4.94
CA SER A 28 37.89 6.63 4.76
C SER A 28 37.17 6.27 6.06
N LEU A 29 37.79 6.45 7.22
CA LEU A 29 37.15 6.19 8.53
C LEU A 29 36.25 7.35 8.99
N SER A 30 36.41 8.54 8.46
CA SER A 30 35.56 9.70 8.77
C SER A 30 34.25 9.74 7.99
N SER A 31 34.08 8.89 6.97
CA SER A 31 32.88 8.86 6.11
C SER A 31 31.75 8.01 6.68
N CYS A 32 31.99 7.15 7.67
CA CYS A 32 30.95 6.28 8.25
C CYS A 32 30.06 6.98 9.31
N GLY A 33 30.47 8.11 9.88
CA GLY A 33 29.69 8.84 10.89
C GLY A 33 28.54 9.67 10.28
N ASN A 34 28.72 10.22 9.08
CA ASN A 34 27.73 11.08 8.46
C ASN A 34 26.49 10.34 7.92
N SER A 35 26.59 9.07 7.54
CA SER A 35 25.48 8.37 6.93
C SER A 35 24.36 7.98 7.90
N THR A 36 24.69 7.68 9.16
CA THR A 36 23.70 7.33 10.20
C THR A 36 23.00 8.57 10.76
N GLU A 37 23.72 9.64 10.95
CA GLU A 37 23.17 10.91 11.42
C GLU A 37 22.31 11.58 10.32
N GLU A 38 22.71 11.46 9.07
CA GLU A 38 21.91 11.89 7.92
C GLU A 38 20.62 11.07 7.76
N ARG A 39 20.65 9.74 8.03
CA ARG A 39 19.46 8.88 7.93
C ARG A 39 18.41 9.18 9.00
N SER A 40 18.79 9.63 10.18
CA SER A 40 17.87 10.04 11.24
C SER A 40 17.07 11.31 10.92
N ARG A 41 17.52 12.09 9.93
CA ARG A 41 16.84 13.28 9.41
C ARG A 41 16.00 12.99 8.16
N VAL A 42 15.76 11.72 7.86
CA VAL A 42 14.97 11.30 6.71
C VAL A 42 13.81 10.45 7.19
N LEU A 43 12.59 10.79 6.75
CA LEU A 43 11.40 9.97 6.89
C LEU A 43 11.10 9.31 5.55
N LYS A 44 11.22 7.98 5.47
CA LYS A 44 10.90 7.19 4.29
C LYS A 44 9.48 6.67 4.38
N ILE A 45 8.62 7.14 3.50
CA ILE A 45 7.21 6.79 3.43
C ILE A 45 6.99 5.90 2.21
N TYR A 46 6.22 4.82 2.35
CA TYR A 46 5.88 3.91 1.28
C TYR A 46 4.36 3.69 1.26
N ASN A 47 3.69 4.23 0.25
CA ASN A 47 2.24 4.32 0.17
C ASN A 47 1.73 3.86 -1.21
N TRP A 48 0.44 3.83 -1.39
CA TRP A 48 -0.21 3.67 -2.69
C TRP A 48 -0.02 4.92 -3.56
N ALA A 49 -0.10 4.75 -4.88
CA ALA A 49 -0.14 5.88 -5.80
C ALA A 49 -1.43 6.69 -5.60
N ASP A 50 -1.35 8.02 -5.81
CA ASP A 50 -2.49 8.96 -5.71
C ASP A 50 -3.32 8.81 -4.42
N TYR A 51 -2.65 8.60 -3.28
CA TYR A 51 -3.31 8.18 -2.03
C TYR A 51 -3.02 9.06 -0.82
N ILE A 52 -2.53 10.26 -1.02
CA ILE A 52 -2.29 11.28 0.00
C ILE A 52 -2.38 12.67 -0.65
N ASP A 53 -2.82 13.64 0.13
CA ASP A 53 -2.75 15.04 -0.27
C ASP A 53 -1.29 15.51 -0.32
N GLU A 54 -0.88 16.05 -1.45
CA GLU A 54 0.50 16.52 -1.67
C GLU A 54 0.87 17.70 -0.76
N ASP A 55 -0.10 18.52 -0.35
CA ASP A 55 0.12 19.62 0.58
C ASP A 55 0.54 19.09 1.96
N VAL A 56 -0.01 17.96 2.41
CA VAL A 56 0.42 17.28 3.65
C VAL A 56 1.90 16.89 3.57
N LEU A 57 2.34 16.36 2.44
CA LEU A 57 3.75 16.00 2.24
C LEU A 57 4.67 17.24 2.21
N ALA A 58 4.19 18.31 1.59
CA ALA A 58 4.96 19.55 1.48
C ALA A 58 5.09 20.29 2.82
N GLU A 59 4.03 20.29 3.63
CA GLU A 59 3.96 21.05 4.89
C GLU A 59 4.55 20.28 6.09
N PHE A 60 4.55 18.95 6.06
CA PHE A 60 4.96 18.14 7.20
C PHE A 60 6.37 18.46 7.73
N PRO A 61 7.42 18.69 6.91
CA PRO A 61 8.75 19.02 7.44
C PRO A 61 8.78 20.26 8.31
N ASP A 62 8.12 21.33 7.91
CA ASP A 62 8.05 22.58 8.65
C ASP A 62 7.21 22.42 9.91
N TRP A 63 6.08 21.73 9.81
CA TRP A 63 5.24 21.41 10.96
C TRP A 63 6.00 20.55 11.98
N TYR A 64 6.68 19.48 11.53
CA TYR A 64 7.47 18.61 12.41
C TYR A 64 8.58 19.39 13.16
N LYS A 65 9.26 20.29 12.45
CA LYS A 65 10.27 21.18 13.04
C LYS A 65 9.66 22.11 14.09
N GLN A 66 8.47 22.66 13.87
CA GLN A 66 7.77 23.49 14.85
C GLN A 66 7.40 22.70 16.11
N GLN A 67 7.00 21.43 15.96
CA GLN A 67 6.60 20.58 17.10
C GLN A 67 7.80 20.04 17.89
N THR A 68 8.89 19.69 17.22
CA THR A 68 10.00 18.93 17.82
C THR A 68 11.31 19.69 17.91
N GLY A 69 11.47 20.76 17.13
CA GLY A 69 12.75 21.47 16.93
C GLY A 69 13.72 20.75 15.98
N GLU A 70 13.35 19.61 15.40
CA GLU A 70 14.20 18.78 14.57
C GLU A 70 13.88 18.96 13.08
N ASP A 71 14.90 19.01 12.22
CA ASP A 71 14.73 19.02 10.78
C ASP A 71 14.49 17.60 10.25
N ILE A 72 13.53 17.46 9.32
CA ILE A 72 13.23 16.19 8.64
C ILE A 72 13.10 16.41 7.15
N ARG A 73 13.55 15.45 6.33
CA ARG A 73 13.35 15.40 4.90
C ARG A 73 12.51 14.16 4.55
N LEU A 74 11.51 14.32 3.72
CA LEU A 74 10.69 13.20 3.27
C LEU A 74 11.31 12.52 2.04
N VAL A 75 11.21 11.19 2.01
CA VAL A 75 11.40 10.36 0.82
C VAL A 75 10.12 9.55 0.65
N TYR A 76 9.30 9.98 -0.33
CA TYR A 76 8.03 9.34 -0.62
C TYR A 76 8.19 8.39 -1.80
N GLN A 77 7.73 7.15 -1.64
CA GLN A 77 7.72 6.11 -2.66
C GLN A 77 6.35 5.47 -2.73
N VAL A 78 6.00 4.91 -3.88
CA VAL A 78 4.71 4.27 -4.10
C VAL A 78 4.84 2.79 -4.45
N PHE A 79 3.78 2.03 -4.16
CA PHE A 79 3.60 0.65 -4.58
C PHE A 79 2.18 0.43 -5.09
N ASP A 80 2.01 -0.61 -5.91
CA ASP A 80 0.72 -0.96 -6.50
C ASP A 80 0.20 -2.31 -5.99
N ILE A 81 1.08 -3.13 -5.39
CA ILE A 81 0.77 -4.49 -4.96
C ILE A 81 1.30 -4.73 -3.54
N ASN A 82 0.41 -5.05 -2.61
CA ASN A 82 0.70 -5.34 -1.21
C ASN A 82 1.81 -6.38 -1.00
N GLU A 83 1.82 -7.44 -1.80
CA GLU A 83 2.74 -8.57 -1.64
C GLU A 83 4.15 -8.22 -2.09
N ILE A 84 4.29 -7.34 -3.07
CA ILE A 84 5.60 -6.80 -3.49
C ILE A 84 6.15 -5.90 -2.39
N MET A 85 5.33 -5.00 -1.86
CA MET A 85 5.68 -4.16 -0.71
C MET A 85 6.12 -5.01 0.48
N LEU A 86 5.30 -6.01 0.87
CA LEU A 86 5.63 -6.90 1.98
C LEU A 86 6.94 -7.66 1.76
N THR A 87 7.21 -8.12 0.53
CA THR A 87 8.45 -8.82 0.20
C THR A 87 9.69 -7.95 0.40
N LYS A 88 9.61 -6.66 0.05
CA LYS A 88 10.69 -5.70 0.30
C LYS A 88 10.99 -5.55 1.79
N ILE A 89 9.95 -5.51 2.62
CA ILE A 89 10.13 -5.41 4.07
C ILE A 89 10.59 -6.74 4.68
N GLU A 90 9.89 -7.84 4.38
CA GLU A 90 10.12 -9.14 5.02
C GLU A 90 11.46 -9.78 4.61
N ARG A 91 11.81 -9.70 3.32
CA ARG A 91 13.01 -10.33 2.76
C ARG A 91 14.11 -9.35 2.44
N GLY A 92 13.74 -8.17 1.95
CA GLY A 92 14.70 -7.12 1.59
C GLY A 92 15.20 -6.34 2.81
N HIS A 93 14.50 -6.40 3.94
CA HIS A 93 14.78 -5.61 5.14
C HIS A 93 14.95 -4.11 4.84
N GLU A 94 14.16 -3.63 3.85
CA GLU A 94 14.21 -2.21 3.50
C GLU A 94 13.77 -1.33 4.67
N ASP A 95 14.48 -0.23 4.89
CA ASP A 95 14.36 0.64 6.04
C ASP A 95 13.30 1.74 5.85
N PHE A 96 12.11 1.39 5.34
CA PHE A 96 10.98 2.29 5.37
C PHE A 96 10.58 2.62 6.81
N ASP A 97 10.21 3.88 7.05
CA ASP A 97 9.78 4.33 8.37
C ASP A 97 8.25 4.24 8.55
N VAL A 98 7.51 4.53 7.47
CA VAL A 98 6.05 4.47 7.46
C VAL A 98 5.60 3.75 6.21
N VAL A 99 4.66 2.84 6.35
CA VAL A 99 4.04 2.10 5.23
C VAL A 99 2.53 2.05 5.44
N CYS A 100 1.75 2.08 4.35
CA CYS A 100 0.29 2.03 4.38
C CYS A 100 -0.26 0.76 3.71
N PRO A 101 -0.13 -0.44 4.32
CA PRO A 101 -0.69 -1.67 3.78
C PRO A 101 -2.17 -1.83 4.06
N SER A 102 -2.81 -2.74 3.32
CA SER A 102 -4.17 -3.19 3.61
C SER A 102 -4.26 -4.06 4.87
N GLY A 103 -5.43 -4.09 5.50
CA GLY A 103 -5.68 -4.72 6.78
C GLY A 103 -5.19 -6.17 6.90
N TYR A 104 -5.39 -7.01 5.86
CA TYR A 104 -4.91 -8.38 5.87
C TYR A 104 -3.37 -8.50 5.86
N ILE A 105 -2.69 -7.51 5.31
CA ILE A 105 -1.22 -7.43 5.39
C ILE A 105 -0.78 -6.93 6.76
N ILE A 106 -1.49 -5.97 7.36
CA ILE A 106 -1.24 -5.52 8.74
C ILE A 106 -1.29 -6.71 9.69
N GLU A 107 -2.35 -7.51 9.60
CA GLU A 107 -2.49 -8.75 10.38
C GLU A 107 -1.31 -9.71 10.18
N ARG A 108 -0.91 -9.92 8.92
CA ARG A 108 0.23 -10.77 8.58
C ARG A 108 1.55 -10.23 9.11
N MET A 109 1.78 -8.91 8.99
CA MET A 109 2.98 -8.26 9.52
C MET A 109 3.05 -8.35 11.04
N LEU A 110 1.90 -8.17 11.73
CA LEU A 110 1.80 -8.29 13.18
C LEU A 110 2.13 -9.73 13.63
N LYS A 111 1.56 -10.75 12.97
CA LYS A 111 1.83 -12.17 13.25
C LYS A 111 3.30 -12.57 13.04
N LYS A 112 3.99 -11.90 12.12
CA LYS A 112 5.40 -12.16 11.78
C LYS A 112 6.39 -11.28 12.54
N ASP A 113 5.92 -10.48 13.49
CA ASP A 113 6.74 -9.56 14.26
C ASP A 113 7.51 -8.56 13.36
N LEU A 114 6.84 -8.05 12.32
CA LEU A 114 7.40 -7.11 11.34
C LEU A 114 7.01 -5.65 11.61
N LEU A 115 6.35 -5.36 12.74
CA LEU A 115 5.90 -4.03 13.12
C LEU A 115 6.56 -3.57 14.42
N LEU A 116 6.79 -2.28 14.53
CA LEU A 116 7.10 -1.57 15.76
C LEU A 116 5.85 -0.86 16.28
N PRO A 117 5.68 -0.75 17.60
CA PRO A 117 4.58 0.04 18.16
C PRO A 117 4.73 1.51 17.81
N ILE A 118 3.60 2.19 17.67
CA ILE A 118 3.53 3.63 17.44
C ILE A 118 3.85 4.32 18.78
N ASP A 119 4.83 5.21 18.77
CA ASP A 119 5.14 6.03 19.96
C ASP A 119 4.08 7.13 20.10
N ARG A 120 3.28 7.05 21.16
CA ARG A 120 2.21 8.01 21.48
C ARG A 120 2.71 9.22 22.30
N ASN A 121 4.02 9.35 22.50
CA ASN A 121 4.59 10.52 23.17
C ASN A 121 4.87 11.65 22.16
N PHE A 122 3.86 12.46 21.90
CA PHE A 122 3.94 13.60 20.99
C PHE A 122 4.33 14.92 21.68
N GLY A 123 4.87 14.86 22.87
CA GLY A 123 5.31 16.04 23.64
C GLY A 123 4.15 17.01 23.91
N ARG A 124 4.15 18.19 23.25
CA ARG A 124 3.09 19.18 23.38
C ARG A 124 2.00 19.05 22.29
N THR A 125 2.24 18.26 21.26
CA THR A 125 1.26 18.00 20.19
C THR A 125 0.16 17.12 20.75
N PRO A 126 -1.12 17.44 20.52
CA PRO A 126 -2.21 16.55 20.88
C PRO A 126 -2.11 15.20 20.18
N ASP A 127 -2.60 14.16 20.83
CA ASP A 127 -2.78 12.85 20.20
C ASP A 127 -4.09 12.86 19.39
N TYR A 128 -3.98 12.89 18.07
CA TYR A 128 -5.13 12.92 17.15
C TYR A 128 -5.57 11.52 16.71
N ILE A 129 -4.78 10.48 16.96
CA ILE A 129 -5.09 9.10 16.56
C ILE A 129 -6.49 8.64 17.05
N PRO A 130 -6.98 9.03 18.24
CA PRO A 130 -8.34 8.69 18.67
C PRO A 130 -9.47 9.26 17.80
N ASN A 131 -9.20 10.24 16.92
CA ASN A 131 -10.19 10.83 16.01
C ASN A 131 -10.58 9.92 14.84
N VAL A 132 -9.85 8.81 14.63
CA VAL A 132 -10.21 7.80 13.63
C VAL A 132 -11.58 7.20 13.93
N SER A 133 -12.38 6.99 12.87
CA SER A 133 -13.72 6.41 12.96
C SER A 133 -13.78 5.18 13.88
N PRO A 134 -14.69 5.16 14.86
CA PRO A 134 -14.84 4.00 15.76
C PRO A 134 -15.16 2.69 15.01
N TYR A 135 -15.87 2.78 13.88
CA TYR A 135 -16.19 1.63 13.05
C TYR A 135 -14.93 0.97 12.50
N ILE A 136 -14.04 1.74 11.86
CA ILE A 136 -12.82 1.18 11.28
C ILE A 136 -11.80 0.77 12.35
N ARG A 137 -11.76 1.44 13.50
CA ARG A 137 -10.98 0.98 14.66
C ARG A 137 -11.47 -0.37 15.16
N HIS A 138 -12.78 -0.57 15.19
CA HIS A 138 -13.35 -1.87 15.54
C HIS A 138 -12.92 -2.96 14.52
N GLU A 139 -12.99 -2.69 13.22
CA GLU A 139 -12.54 -3.63 12.18
C GLU A 139 -11.04 -3.94 12.31
N LEU A 140 -10.21 -2.93 12.55
CA LEU A 140 -8.78 -3.13 12.80
C LEU A 140 -8.57 -4.07 14.00
N ASN A 141 -9.27 -3.85 15.11
CA ASN A 141 -9.08 -4.60 16.35
C ASN A 141 -9.53 -6.06 16.27
N LYS A 142 -10.34 -6.45 15.28
CA LYS A 142 -10.65 -7.87 15.00
C LYS A 142 -9.40 -8.70 14.68
N THR A 143 -8.33 -8.05 14.23
CA THR A 143 -7.05 -8.70 13.90
C THR A 143 -6.07 -8.77 15.08
N SER A 144 -6.46 -8.25 16.25
CA SER A 144 -5.64 -8.26 17.47
C SER A 144 -5.31 -9.67 17.92
N GLN A 145 -4.11 -9.82 18.48
CA GLN A 145 -3.61 -11.05 19.08
C GLN A 145 -3.74 -10.98 20.61
N PRO A 146 -3.71 -12.10 21.33
CA PRO A 146 -3.90 -12.09 22.78
C PRO A 146 -2.97 -11.14 23.56
N GLU A 147 -1.75 -10.95 23.08
CA GLU A 147 -0.73 -10.13 23.73
C GLU A 147 -0.39 -8.84 22.97
N ARG A 148 -1.05 -8.59 21.81
CA ARG A 148 -0.76 -7.44 20.91
C ARG A 148 -2.04 -6.87 20.36
N GLN A 149 -2.43 -5.70 20.84
CA GLN A 149 -3.55 -4.98 20.25
C GLN A 149 -3.11 -4.34 18.94
N THR A 150 -3.84 -4.56 17.85
CA THR A 150 -3.45 -4.05 16.54
C THR A 150 -3.40 -2.51 16.52
N GLU A 151 -4.23 -1.84 17.31
CA GLU A 151 -4.25 -0.38 17.43
C GLU A 151 -2.98 0.23 18.06
N ASP A 152 -2.13 -0.58 18.69
CA ASP A 152 -0.81 -0.12 19.17
C ASP A 152 0.23 -0.06 18.03
N TYR A 153 -0.05 -0.72 16.90
CA TYR A 153 0.89 -0.90 15.79
C TYR A 153 0.40 -0.30 14.47
N ALA A 154 -0.90 -0.01 14.36
CA ALA A 154 -1.49 0.49 13.14
C ALA A 154 -2.58 1.51 13.41
N VAL A 155 -2.66 2.51 12.53
CA VAL A 155 -3.74 3.50 12.52
C VAL A 155 -4.48 3.43 11.20
N PRO A 156 -5.80 3.14 11.18
CA PRO A 156 -6.59 3.16 9.96
C PRO A 156 -6.52 4.54 9.27
N TYR A 157 -6.37 4.50 7.96
CA TYR A 157 -6.22 5.70 7.13
C TYR A 157 -7.40 5.86 6.16
N MET A 158 -7.53 4.93 5.23
CA MET A 158 -8.59 4.91 4.24
C MET A 158 -9.36 3.60 4.32
N TRP A 159 -10.61 3.61 3.87
CA TRP A 159 -11.42 2.42 3.75
C TRP A 159 -12.45 2.58 2.64
N GLY A 160 -12.94 1.47 2.13
CA GLY A 160 -13.94 1.49 1.09
C GLY A 160 -14.46 0.09 0.76
N THR A 161 -15.14 0.03 -0.37
CA THR A 161 -15.70 -1.19 -0.92
C THR A 161 -15.08 -1.51 -2.28
N ALA A 162 -15.07 -2.77 -2.66
CA ALA A 162 -14.89 -3.17 -4.04
C ALA A 162 -16.27 -3.24 -4.72
N GLY A 163 -16.34 -2.89 -6.00
CA GLY A 163 -17.61 -2.87 -6.73
C GLY A 163 -17.45 -2.72 -8.23
N ILE A 164 -18.52 -2.34 -8.87
CA ILE A 164 -18.62 -2.19 -10.32
C ILE A 164 -18.78 -0.70 -10.65
N LEU A 165 -17.78 -0.13 -11.28
CA LEU A 165 -17.87 1.13 -12.01
C LEU A 165 -18.34 0.83 -13.42
N PHE A 166 -19.39 1.49 -13.89
CA PHE A 166 -19.97 1.21 -15.18
C PHE A 166 -20.36 2.48 -15.94
N ASN A 167 -20.32 2.39 -17.25
CA ASN A 167 -20.71 3.46 -18.15
C ASN A 167 -22.21 3.34 -18.47
N LYS A 168 -22.99 4.32 -18.02
CA LYS A 168 -24.47 4.36 -18.13
C LYS A 168 -24.98 4.35 -19.57
N LYS A 169 -24.13 4.72 -20.53
CA LYS A 169 -24.46 4.63 -21.96
C LYS A 169 -24.63 3.17 -22.44
N PHE A 170 -23.93 2.22 -21.83
CA PHE A 170 -23.85 0.84 -22.30
C PHE A 170 -24.43 -0.16 -21.31
N ILE A 171 -24.46 0.18 -20.03
CA ILE A 171 -24.82 -0.70 -18.92
C ILE A 171 -25.87 0.01 -18.07
N THR A 172 -26.94 -0.68 -17.76
CA THR A 172 -27.98 -0.18 -16.85
C THR A 172 -27.61 -0.45 -15.40
N PRO A 173 -28.16 0.33 -14.45
CA PRO A 173 -27.97 0.07 -13.02
C PRO A 173 -28.38 -1.33 -12.58
N GLU A 174 -29.47 -1.87 -13.17
CA GLU A 174 -29.94 -3.22 -12.87
C GLU A 174 -28.93 -4.28 -13.33
N GLU A 175 -28.33 -4.13 -14.50
CA GLU A 175 -27.28 -5.04 -14.98
C GLU A 175 -26.04 -5.00 -14.10
N ALA A 176 -25.67 -3.81 -13.60
CA ALA A 176 -24.51 -3.62 -12.71
C ALA A 176 -24.77 -4.09 -11.27
N SER A 177 -26.06 -4.28 -10.88
CA SER A 177 -26.44 -4.62 -9.50
C SER A 177 -26.07 -6.05 -9.05
N THR A 178 -25.42 -6.83 -9.90
CA THR A 178 -25.04 -8.23 -9.62
C THR A 178 -23.70 -8.55 -10.22
N TRP A 179 -22.89 -9.35 -9.53
CA TRP A 179 -21.60 -9.85 -10.05
C TRP A 179 -21.73 -10.63 -11.34
N ASN A 180 -22.93 -11.18 -11.67
CA ASN A 180 -23.17 -11.89 -12.91
C ASN A 180 -22.78 -11.09 -14.17
N ILE A 181 -22.76 -9.77 -14.09
CA ILE A 181 -22.37 -8.91 -15.22
C ILE A 181 -20.97 -9.22 -15.74
N LEU A 182 -20.04 -9.67 -14.88
CA LEU A 182 -18.67 -10.03 -15.25
C LEU A 182 -18.62 -11.34 -16.06
N TRP A 183 -19.60 -12.23 -15.87
CA TRP A 183 -19.73 -13.51 -16.60
C TRP A 183 -20.64 -13.41 -17.83
N THR A 184 -21.25 -12.25 -18.06
CA THR A 184 -22.19 -12.05 -19.16
C THR A 184 -21.47 -11.87 -20.51
N PRO A 185 -21.64 -12.78 -21.50
CA PRO A 185 -20.85 -12.75 -22.75
C PRO A 185 -21.04 -11.51 -23.62
N LYS A 186 -22.17 -10.78 -23.49
CA LYS A 186 -22.40 -9.52 -24.23
C LYS A 186 -21.38 -8.43 -23.92
N ASN A 187 -20.72 -8.53 -22.75
CA ASN A 187 -19.73 -7.57 -22.28
C ASN A 187 -18.28 -7.99 -22.63
N ARG A 188 -18.12 -9.02 -23.50
CA ARG A 188 -16.80 -9.54 -23.87
C ARG A 188 -15.87 -8.43 -24.36
N SER A 189 -14.64 -8.42 -23.83
CA SER A 189 -13.60 -7.43 -24.13
C SER A 189 -13.99 -5.98 -23.79
N LYS A 190 -14.93 -5.79 -22.86
CA LYS A 190 -15.36 -4.47 -22.36
C LYS A 190 -15.22 -4.32 -20.85
N ILE A 191 -14.71 -5.35 -20.19
CA ILE A 191 -14.55 -5.42 -18.74
C ILE A 191 -13.06 -5.26 -18.38
N LEU A 192 -12.78 -4.36 -17.46
CA LEU A 192 -11.50 -4.29 -16.75
C LEU A 192 -11.65 -4.90 -15.36
N MET A 193 -10.58 -5.53 -14.90
CA MET A 193 -10.52 -6.21 -13.61
C MET A 193 -9.27 -5.80 -12.87
N LYS A 194 -9.37 -5.52 -11.57
CA LYS A 194 -8.19 -5.24 -10.74
C LYS A 194 -7.22 -6.41 -10.75
N ASP A 195 -5.92 -6.13 -10.94
CA ASP A 195 -4.83 -7.09 -10.82
C ASP A 195 -4.49 -7.34 -9.34
N SER A 196 -5.49 -7.83 -8.63
CA SER A 196 -5.45 -8.20 -7.23
C SER A 196 -6.02 -9.60 -7.07
N TYR A 197 -5.19 -10.56 -6.70
CA TYR A 197 -5.66 -11.94 -6.57
C TYR A 197 -6.66 -12.11 -5.43
N ARG A 198 -6.58 -11.30 -4.35
CA ARG A 198 -7.56 -11.35 -3.26
C ARG A 198 -8.93 -10.85 -3.73
N ASP A 199 -8.97 -9.76 -4.48
CA ASP A 199 -10.22 -9.23 -5.01
C ASP A 199 -10.79 -10.13 -6.11
N ALA A 200 -9.94 -10.65 -7.00
CA ALA A 200 -10.35 -11.61 -8.02
C ALA A 200 -10.91 -12.90 -7.40
N TYR A 201 -10.23 -13.47 -6.40
CA TYR A 201 -10.72 -14.60 -5.63
C TYR A 201 -12.06 -14.29 -4.98
N GLY A 202 -12.15 -13.17 -4.25
CA GLY A 202 -13.35 -12.77 -3.54
C GLY A 202 -14.56 -12.62 -4.44
N THR A 203 -14.38 -11.95 -5.56
CA THR A 203 -15.46 -11.78 -6.57
C THR A 203 -15.95 -13.13 -7.11
N ALA A 204 -15.01 -14.04 -7.43
CA ALA A 204 -15.36 -15.35 -7.98
C ALA A 204 -16.08 -16.24 -6.96
N ILE A 205 -15.62 -16.25 -5.71
CA ILE A 205 -16.22 -17.08 -4.67
C ILE A 205 -17.59 -16.55 -4.22
N ILE A 206 -17.77 -15.22 -4.15
CA ILE A 206 -19.07 -14.60 -3.91
C ILE A 206 -20.05 -14.94 -5.04
N TYR A 207 -19.63 -14.80 -6.28
CA TYR A 207 -20.45 -15.17 -7.45
C TYR A 207 -20.83 -16.65 -7.43
N ALA A 208 -19.89 -17.55 -7.10
CA ALA A 208 -20.12 -18.98 -7.03
C ALA A 208 -21.17 -19.36 -5.98
N HIS A 209 -21.28 -18.58 -4.91
CA HIS A 209 -22.18 -18.81 -3.76
C HIS A 209 -23.34 -17.79 -3.69
N ALA A 210 -23.68 -17.16 -4.82
CA ALA A 210 -24.73 -16.14 -4.87
C ALA A 210 -26.09 -16.62 -4.32
N ARG A 211 -26.40 -17.90 -4.50
CA ARG A 211 -27.63 -18.50 -3.96
C ARG A 211 -27.56 -18.69 -2.45
N GLU A 212 -26.47 -19.24 -1.96
CA GLU A 212 -26.27 -19.48 -0.52
C GLU A 212 -26.22 -18.16 0.27
N LEU A 213 -25.67 -17.11 -0.34
CA LEU A 213 -25.70 -15.74 0.20
C LEU A 213 -27.13 -15.20 0.27
N ALA A 214 -27.93 -15.37 -0.81
CA ALA A 214 -29.34 -14.97 -0.82
C ALA A 214 -30.17 -15.71 0.22
N ASP A 215 -29.90 -17.00 0.43
CA ASP A 215 -30.55 -17.83 1.42
C ASP A 215 -29.97 -17.64 2.84
N SER A 216 -28.99 -16.74 3.02
CA SER A 216 -28.27 -16.44 4.27
C SER A 216 -27.66 -17.67 4.96
N THR A 217 -27.28 -18.69 4.19
CA THR A 217 -26.64 -19.92 4.70
C THR A 217 -25.12 -19.77 4.84
N VAL A 218 -24.53 -18.77 4.16
CA VAL A 218 -23.14 -18.35 4.28
C VAL A 218 -23.05 -16.83 4.33
N THR A 219 -21.93 -16.31 4.80
CA THR A 219 -21.65 -14.86 4.79
C THR A 219 -20.49 -14.53 3.86
N VAL A 220 -20.45 -13.27 3.37
CA VAL A 220 -19.31 -12.77 2.57
C VAL A 220 -18.00 -12.92 3.32
N GLU A 221 -17.99 -12.64 4.63
CA GLU A 221 -16.81 -12.76 5.48
C GLU A 221 -16.28 -14.21 5.52
N GLN A 222 -17.16 -15.20 5.66
CA GLN A 222 -16.78 -16.62 5.62
C GLN A 222 -16.15 -16.98 4.27
N LEU A 223 -16.79 -16.59 3.17
CA LEU A 223 -16.32 -16.89 1.82
C LEU A 223 -14.97 -16.22 1.51
N MET A 224 -14.82 -14.94 1.83
CA MET A 224 -13.60 -14.18 1.58
C MET A 224 -12.38 -14.70 2.35
N ASN A 225 -12.61 -15.38 3.46
CA ASN A 225 -11.56 -15.91 4.33
C ASN A 225 -11.40 -17.43 4.22
N ASP A 226 -12.19 -18.12 3.40
CA ASP A 226 -12.02 -19.54 3.12
C ASP A 226 -10.82 -19.75 2.16
N ASN A 227 -9.75 -20.32 2.67
CA ASN A 227 -8.54 -20.67 1.93
C ASN A 227 -8.39 -22.18 1.72
N SER A 228 -9.48 -22.93 1.84
CA SER A 228 -9.49 -24.37 1.58
C SER A 228 -9.15 -24.67 0.11
N PRO A 229 -8.50 -25.80 -0.18
CA PRO A 229 -8.25 -26.22 -1.55
C PRO A 229 -9.53 -26.29 -2.40
N GLN A 230 -10.66 -26.61 -1.79
CA GLN A 230 -11.97 -26.67 -2.46
C GLN A 230 -12.46 -25.30 -2.88
N ALA A 231 -12.38 -24.29 -1.98
CA ALA A 231 -12.77 -22.92 -2.29
C ALA A 231 -11.86 -22.30 -3.36
N ILE A 232 -10.54 -22.54 -3.25
CA ILE A 232 -9.57 -22.07 -4.26
C ILE A 232 -9.85 -22.69 -5.63
N ALA A 233 -10.11 -24.00 -5.72
CA ALA A 233 -10.43 -24.67 -6.98
C ALA A 233 -11.75 -24.18 -7.57
N LEU A 234 -12.76 -23.86 -6.74
CA LEU A 234 -14.03 -23.31 -7.17
C LEU A 234 -13.84 -21.89 -7.74
N ALA A 235 -13.11 -21.03 -7.03
CA ALA A 235 -12.78 -19.69 -7.51
C ALA A 235 -12.00 -19.73 -8.83
N GLU A 236 -10.99 -20.60 -8.94
CA GLU A 236 -10.22 -20.82 -10.18
C GLU A 236 -11.13 -21.19 -11.36
N LYS A 237 -12.10 -22.10 -11.16
CA LYS A 237 -13.07 -22.49 -12.18
C LYS A 237 -13.82 -21.25 -12.69
N TYR A 238 -14.43 -20.47 -11.81
CA TYR A 238 -15.21 -19.31 -12.20
C TYR A 238 -14.37 -18.20 -12.81
N LEU A 239 -13.14 -17.96 -12.33
CA LEU A 239 -12.21 -17.01 -12.95
C LEU A 239 -11.85 -17.42 -14.39
N LYS A 240 -11.63 -18.72 -14.64
CA LYS A 240 -11.39 -19.23 -16.00
C LYS A 240 -12.61 -19.03 -16.93
N GLU A 241 -13.82 -19.19 -16.41
CA GLU A 241 -15.07 -18.93 -17.15
C GLU A 241 -15.25 -17.43 -17.46
N MET A 242 -14.88 -16.54 -16.52
CA MET A 242 -14.95 -15.09 -16.68
C MET A 242 -13.89 -14.55 -17.65
N LYS A 243 -12.68 -15.13 -17.64
CA LYS A 243 -11.50 -14.64 -18.35
C LYS A 243 -11.74 -14.20 -19.81
N PRO A 244 -12.55 -14.91 -20.64
CA PRO A 244 -12.83 -14.48 -22.02
C PRO A 244 -13.55 -13.14 -22.14
N ASN A 245 -14.20 -12.65 -21.08
CA ASN A 245 -14.92 -11.39 -21.05
C ASN A 245 -14.00 -10.21 -20.71
N ILE A 246 -12.84 -10.48 -20.07
CA ILE A 246 -11.92 -9.48 -19.55
C ILE A 246 -11.09 -8.90 -20.70
N ALA A 247 -11.10 -7.57 -20.84
CA ALA A 247 -10.28 -6.82 -21.77
C ALA A 247 -8.85 -6.60 -21.23
N GLY A 248 -8.70 -6.47 -19.93
CA GLY A 248 -7.42 -6.25 -19.28
C GLY A 248 -7.50 -6.36 -17.76
N TRP A 249 -6.36 -6.72 -17.17
CA TRP A 249 -6.10 -6.64 -15.73
C TRP A 249 -5.35 -5.34 -15.48
N GLU A 250 -5.73 -4.62 -14.45
CA GLU A 250 -5.19 -3.29 -14.19
C GLU A 250 -4.98 -3.04 -12.68
N ALA A 251 -3.97 -2.28 -12.35
CA ALA A 251 -3.74 -1.83 -10.98
C ALA A 251 -4.27 -0.40 -10.76
N ASP A 252 -4.04 0.50 -11.72
CA ASP A 252 -4.38 1.92 -11.59
C ASP A 252 -5.02 2.54 -12.84
N PHE A 253 -4.64 2.12 -14.07
CA PHE A 253 -5.09 2.75 -15.31
C PHE A 253 -6.57 2.56 -15.66
N GLY A 254 -7.29 1.71 -14.95
CA GLY A 254 -8.70 1.40 -15.23
C GLY A 254 -9.61 2.62 -15.13
N LYS A 255 -9.39 3.46 -14.14
CA LYS A 255 -10.12 4.72 -13.94
C LYS A 255 -10.06 5.63 -15.18
N GLU A 256 -8.88 5.82 -15.77
CA GLU A 256 -8.73 6.59 -17.00
C GLU A 256 -9.34 5.94 -18.24
N MET A 257 -9.30 4.61 -18.33
CA MET A 257 -9.93 3.89 -19.45
C MET A 257 -11.44 4.07 -19.46
N MET A 258 -12.06 4.16 -18.29
CA MET A 258 -13.49 4.43 -18.14
C MET A 258 -13.84 5.86 -18.59
N THR A 259 -13.09 6.88 -18.16
CA THR A 259 -13.32 8.28 -18.58
C THR A 259 -13.14 8.49 -20.08
N LYS A 260 -12.32 7.67 -20.73
CA LYS A 260 -12.06 7.71 -22.18
C LYS A 260 -13.02 6.81 -23.02
N ASN A 261 -14.06 6.22 -22.43
CA ASN A 261 -14.99 5.27 -23.06
C ASN A 261 -14.29 4.03 -23.68
N LYS A 262 -13.13 3.63 -23.18
CA LYS A 262 -12.40 2.45 -23.68
C LYS A 262 -12.89 1.14 -23.08
N ALA A 263 -13.44 1.19 -21.88
CA ALA A 263 -14.13 0.09 -21.23
C ALA A 263 -15.57 0.51 -20.86
N TRP A 264 -16.42 -0.48 -20.60
CA TRP A 264 -17.81 -0.27 -20.20
C TRP A 264 -18.04 -0.58 -18.73
N ILE A 265 -17.23 -1.49 -18.22
CA ILE A 265 -17.28 -2.02 -16.87
C ILE A 265 -15.86 -2.08 -16.32
N ASN A 266 -15.67 -1.62 -15.09
CA ASN A 266 -14.45 -1.84 -14.32
C ASN A 266 -14.81 -2.37 -12.94
N PHE A 267 -14.35 -3.57 -12.61
CA PHE A 267 -14.26 -3.97 -11.21
C PHE A 267 -13.19 -3.09 -10.55
N THR A 268 -13.59 -2.26 -9.59
CA THR A 268 -12.68 -1.29 -8.98
C THR A 268 -12.99 -1.02 -7.53
N TRP A 269 -12.12 -0.29 -6.86
CA TRP A 269 -12.31 0.21 -5.51
C TRP A 269 -13.12 1.52 -5.53
N SER A 270 -13.90 1.74 -4.47
CA SER A 270 -14.80 2.90 -4.37
C SER A 270 -14.09 4.24 -4.50
N GLY A 271 -12.85 4.38 -4.01
CA GLY A 271 -12.04 5.60 -4.17
C GLY A 271 -11.73 5.91 -5.63
N ASP A 272 -11.23 4.92 -6.39
CA ASP A 272 -10.99 5.06 -7.84
C ASP A 272 -12.28 5.36 -8.61
N ALA A 273 -13.40 4.78 -8.16
CA ALA A 273 -14.69 5.01 -8.79
C ALA A 273 -15.15 6.46 -8.61
N VAL A 274 -15.02 7.04 -7.41
CA VAL A 274 -15.36 8.44 -7.13
C VAL A 274 -14.54 9.35 -8.03
N TRP A 275 -13.21 9.17 -8.05
CA TRP A 275 -12.33 9.95 -8.92
C TRP A 275 -12.73 9.84 -10.39
N ALA A 276 -12.98 8.61 -10.87
CA ALA A 276 -13.35 8.39 -12.27
C ALA A 276 -14.70 9.02 -12.64
N ILE A 277 -15.66 9.05 -11.74
CA ILE A 277 -16.98 9.68 -11.95
C ILE A 277 -16.81 11.20 -12.07
N GLU A 278 -16.04 11.83 -11.18
CA GLU A 278 -15.78 13.27 -11.21
C GLU A 278 -15.06 13.69 -12.50
N GLU A 279 -14.00 12.99 -12.89
CA GLU A 279 -13.25 13.26 -14.13
C GLU A 279 -14.09 13.00 -15.39
N ALA A 280 -14.93 11.97 -15.36
CA ALA A 280 -15.80 11.61 -16.50
C ALA A 280 -16.88 12.66 -16.77
N ASP A 281 -17.44 13.27 -15.72
CA ASP A 281 -18.43 14.32 -15.83
C ASP A 281 -17.88 15.53 -16.59
N ALA A 282 -16.62 15.90 -16.32
CA ALA A 282 -15.94 17.00 -17.01
C ALA A 282 -15.79 16.81 -18.52
N VAL A 283 -15.81 15.56 -19.00
CA VAL A 283 -15.69 15.21 -20.44
C VAL A 283 -16.99 14.65 -21.03
N GLY A 284 -18.10 14.73 -20.32
CA GLY A 284 -19.42 14.32 -20.76
C GLY A 284 -19.61 12.79 -20.87
N VAL A 285 -18.90 12.03 -20.03
CA VAL A 285 -19.07 10.58 -19.90
C VAL A 285 -19.81 10.29 -18.61
N GLU A 286 -20.97 9.67 -18.68
CA GLU A 286 -21.77 9.32 -17.52
C GLU A 286 -21.35 7.97 -16.94
N LEU A 287 -20.61 7.99 -15.85
CA LEU A 287 -20.27 6.83 -15.05
C LEU A 287 -21.12 6.74 -13.79
N ASP A 288 -21.23 5.53 -13.23
CA ASP A 288 -21.84 5.30 -11.93
C ASP A 288 -21.18 4.08 -11.28
N TYR A 289 -21.30 3.98 -9.96
CA TYR A 289 -20.69 2.91 -9.16
C TYR A 289 -21.72 2.20 -8.30
N THR A 290 -21.64 0.89 -8.22
CA THR A 290 -22.50 0.09 -7.34
C THR A 290 -21.74 -1.04 -6.69
N VAL A 291 -22.14 -1.36 -5.45
CA VAL A 291 -21.78 -2.62 -4.79
C VAL A 291 -22.86 -3.63 -5.15
N PRO A 292 -22.52 -4.76 -5.79
CA PRO A 292 -23.50 -5.78 -6.12
C PRO A 292 -24.26 -6.34 -4.92
N ARG A 293 -25.50 -6.72 -5.15
CA ARG A 293 -26.43 -7.18 -4.10
C ARG A 293 -26.00 -8.45 -3.36
N GLU A 294 -25.16 -9.26 -3.96
CA GLU A 294 -24.56 -10.43 -3.32
C GLU A 294 -23.56 -10.07 -2.23
N GLY A 295 -23.23 -8.77 -2.12
CA GLY A 295 -22.22 -8.26 -1.21
C GLY A 295 -20.84 -8.20 -1.84
N SER A 296 -19.89 -7.60 -1.13
CA SER A 296 -18.53 -7.37 -1.61
C SER A 296 -17.52 -7.29 -0.48
N ASN A 297 -16.26 -7.17 -0.86
CA ASN A 297 -15.17 -6.88 0.05
C ASN A 297 -15.27 -5.44 0.60
N ILE A 298 -15.17 -5.31 1.91
CA ILE A 298 -14.84 -4.05 2.59
C ILE A 298 -13.36 -4.12 2.92
N TRP A 299 -12.62 -3.14 2.47
CA TRP A 299 -11.19 -3.04 2.73
C TRP A 299 -10.88 -1.80 3.58
N TYR A 300 -9.81 -1.84 4.29
CA TYR A 300 -9.18 -0.67 4.89
C TYR A 300 -7.66 -0.77 4.74
N ASP A 301 -7.03 0.38 4.65
CA ASP A 301 -5.59 0.54 4.69
C ASP A 301 -5.21 1.33 5.93
N GLY A 302 -4.04 1.08 6.46
CA GLY A 302 -3.61 1.74 7.68
C GLY A 302 -2.11 1.98 7.72
N TRP A 303 -1.73 3.05 8.38
CA TRP A 303 -0.34 3.41 8.61
C TRP A 303 0.28 2.50 9.66
N VAL A 304 1.45 1.97 9.35
CA VAL A 304 2.26 1.12 10.24
C VAL A 304 3.72 1.55 10.21
N ILE A 305 4.46 1.21 11.26
CA ILE A 305 5.90 1.40 11.36
C ILE A 305 6.58 0.03 11.21
N PRO A 306 7.27 -0.24 10.09
CA PRO A 306 7.97 -1.51 9.88
C PRO A 306 9.11 -1.70 10.89
N ARG A 307 9.44 -2.97 11.17
CA ARG A 307 10.50 -3.36 12.12
C ARG A 307 11.87 -2.76 11.82
N TYR A 308 12.15 -2.51 10.54
CA TYR A 308 13.46 -1.97 10.09
C TYR A 308 13.49 -0.45 9.99
N ALA A 309 12.45 0.24 10.47
CA ALA A 309 12.39 1.69 10.54
C ALA A 309 13.57 2.29 11.31
N ARG A 310 14.08 3.41 10.82
CA ARG A 310 15.20 4.13 11.43
C ARG A 310 14.79 5.40 12.14
N ASN A 311 13.58 5.89 11.86
CA ASN A 311 13.06 7.13 12.41
C ASN A 311 11.64 6.97 12.97
N VAL A 312 11.51 6.13 14.01
CA VAL A 312 10.22 5.81 14.65
C VAL A 312 9.52 7.05 15.19
N LYS A 313 10.27 8.02 15.75
CA LYS A 313 9.70 9.26 16.26
C LYS A 313 9.00 10.04 15.15
N ALA A 314 9.69 10.35 14.04
CA ALA A 314 9.08 11.08 12.94
C ALA A 314 7.96 10.30 12.27
N ALA A 315 8.08 8.96 12.18
CA ALA A 315 7.02 8.08 11.71
C ALA A 315 5.75 8.21 12.56
N SER A 316 5.88 8.18 13.88
CA SER A 316 4.75 8.33 14.81
C SER A 316 4.10 9.72 14.71
N TYR A 317 4.89 10.79 14.57
CA TYR A 317 4.37 12.13 14.34
C TYR A 317 3.64 12.27 12.99
N PHE A 318 4.13 11.59 11.95
CA PHE A 318 3.48 11.59 10.64
C PHE A 318 2.14 10.86 10.65
N ILE A 319 2.05 9.78 11.42
CA ILE A 319 0.81 9.00 11.58
C ILE A 319 -0.22 9.78 12.41
N ASN A 320 0.23 10.55 13.39
CA ASN A 320 -0.61 11.36 14.27
C ASN A 320 -1.17 12.60 13.58
#